data_f02dda9d3f31fb97f54a654df88531bc
#
_entry.id   f02dda9d3f31fb97f54a654df88531bc
#
_cell.length_a   1.000
_cell.length_b   1.000
_cell.length_c   1.000
_cell.angle_alpha   90.00
_cell.angle_beta   90.00
_cell.angle_gamma   90.00
#
_symmetry.space_group_name_H-M   'P 1'
#
loop_
_entity.id
_entity.type
_entity.pdbx_description
1 polymer ?
#
loop_
_entity_poly.entity_id
_entity_poly.type
_entity_poly.pdbx_seq_one_letter_code
_entity_poly.pdbx_strand_id
1 'polypeptide(L)' 'MGTNEWHVSCRDVAGRRRDMSVFVDQGQVVVITPPGETAVMSPLEIGRLRAALRDAVVTASEH' A
#
# COMPACT_ATOMS: atom_id res chain seq x y z
N MET A 1 -9.45 -9.62 19.91
CA MET A 1 -9.17 -10.14 18.60
C MET A 1 -8.49 -9.09 17.75
N GLY A 2 -7.32 -9.38 17.28
CA GLY A 2 -6.60 -8.47 16.41
C GLY A 2 -7.19 -8.46 15.00
N THR A 3 -6.99 -7.39 14.31
CA THR A 3 -7.33 -7.33 12.90
C THR A 3 -6.05 -7.40 12.09
N ASN A 4 -6.10 -8.13 10.99
CA ASN A 4 -4.99 -8.23 10.04
C ASN A 4 -5.21 -7.33 8.83
N GLU A 5 -6.00 -6.30 9.02
CA GLU A 5 -6.37 -5.41 7.93
C GLU A 5 -6.14 -3.95 8.33
N TRP A 6 -5.60 -3.19 7.41
CA TRP A 6 -5.36 -1.76 7.57
C TRP A 6 -5.92 -1.02 6.38
N HIS A 7 -6.34 0.23 6.61
CA HIS A 7 -6.84 1.10 5.55
C HIS A 7 -6.02 2.38 5.53
N VAL A 8 -5.60 2.79 4.34
CA VAL A 8 -4.82 4.00 4.17
C VAL A 8 -5.57 4.93 3.22
N SER A 9 -5.88 6.12 3.70
CA SER A 9 -6.57 7.11 2.88
C SER A 9 -5.65 7.59 1.76
N CYS A 10 -6.19 7.69 0.56
CA CYS A 10 -5.43 8.14 -0.61
C CYS A 10 -6.37 8.83 -1.58
N ARG A 11 -5.85 9.18 -2.75
CA ARG A 11 -6.66 9.75 -3.82
C ARG A 11 -6.47 8.91 -5.07
N ASP A 12 -7.52 8.79 -5.86
CA ASP A 12 -7.42 8.13 -7.17
C ASP A 12 -6.89 9.13 -8.20
N VAL A 13 -6.74 8.67 -9.44
CA VAL A 13 -6.19 9.53 -10.50
C VAL A 13 -7.10 10.71 -10.82
N ALA A 14 -8.39 10.62 -10.47
CA ALA A 14 -9.34 11.72 -10.65
C ALA A 14 -9.35 12.67 -9.45
N GLY A 15 -8.52 12.41 -8.44
CA GLY A 15 -8.43 13.26 -7.26
C GLY A 15 -9.48 12.98 -6.20
N ARG A 16 -10.30 11.94 -6.36
CA ARG A 16 -11.35 11.59 -5.40
C ARG A 16 -10.75 10.83 -4.22
N ARG A 17 -11.29 11.07 -3.04
CA ARG A 17 -10.83 10.39 -1.83
C ARG A 17 -11.23 8.91 -1.86
N ARG A 18 -10.25 8.06 -1.60
CA ARG A 18 -10.43 6.61 -1.60
C ARG A 18 -9.64 6.01 -0.45
N ASP A 19 -9.83 4.73 -0.21
CA ASP A 19 -9.04 3.97 0.76
C ASP A 19 -8.32 2.84 0.05
N MET A 20 -7.05 2.70 0.39
CA MET A 20 -6.26 1.53 0.02
C MET A 20 -6.35 0.54 1.18
N SER A 21 -6.56 -0.72 0.87
CA SER A 21 -6.66 -1.78 1.89
C SER A 21 -5.41 -2.63 1.88
N VAL A 22 -4.95 -3.00 3.06
CA VAL A 22 -3.80 -3.89 3.23
C VAL A 22 -4.21 -4.96 4.22
N PHE A 23 -4.00 -6.22 3.89
CA PHE A 23 -4.28 -7.29 4.84
C PHE A 23 -3.33 -8.46 4.65
N VAL A 24 -3.32 -9.35 5.63
CA VAL A 24 -2.44 -10.52 5.63
C VAL A 24 -3.27 -11.76 5.30
N ASP A 25 -2.76 -12.58 4.39
CA ASP A 25 -3.38 -13.83 4.02
C ASP A 25 -2.29 -14.87 3.74
N GLN A 26 -2.31 -15.96 4.50
CA GLN A 26 -1.39 -17.09 4.32
C GLN A 26 0.07 -16.66 4.27
N GLY A 27 0.46 -15.76 5.18
CA GLY A 27 1.83 -15.30 5.28
C GLY A 27 2.25 -14.30 4.22
N GLN A 28 1.31 -13.85 3.40
CA GLN A 28 1.57 -12.85 2.38
C GLN A 28 0.80 -11.58 2.68
N VAL A 29 1.25 -10.48 2.11
CA VAL A 29 0.59 -9.18 2.25
C VAL A 29 -0.17 -8.90 0.97
N VAL A 30 -1.46 -8.61 1.14
CA VAL A 30 -2.34 -8.28 0.01
C VAL A 30 -2.63 -6.79 0.08
N VAL A 31 -2.37 -6.10 -1.03
CA VAL A 31 -2.61 -4.66 -1.14
C VAL A 31 -3.64 -4.44 -2.23
N ILE A 32 -4.72 -3.76 -1.89
CA ILE A 32 -5.78 -3.44 -2.86
C ILE A 32 -5.82 -1.93 -3.03
N THR A 33 -5.55 -1.49 -4.24
CA THR A 33 -5.57 -0.07 -4.57
C THR A 33 -6.88 0.28 -5.27
N PRO A 34 -7.35 1.54 -5.16
CA PRO A 34 -8.49 1.95 -5.98
C PRO A 34 -8.06 2.02 -7.47
N PRO A 35 -8.92 1.59 -8.39
CA PRO A 35 -10.30 1.17 -8.20
C PRO A 35 -10.50 -0.28 -7.80
N GLY A 36 -9.45 -1.06 -7.51
CA GLY A 36 -9.64 -2.41 -7.03
C GLY A 36 -8.60 -3.41 -7.47
N GLU A 37 -7.50 -2.95 -8.04
CA GLU A 37 -6.41 -3.85 -8.39
C GLU A 37 -5.72 -4.40 -7.15
N THR A 38 -5.33 -5.66 -7.22
CA THR A 38 -4.77 -6.37 -6.09
C THR A 38 -3.33 -6.79 -6.37
N ALA A 39 -2.44 -6.52 -5.43
CA ALA A 39 -1.08 -7.04 -5.45
C ALA A 39 -0.91 -7.97 -4.25
N VAL A 40 -0.30 -9.14 -4.50
CA VAL A 40 0.02 -10.10 -3.45
C VAL A 40 1.54 -10.14 -3.33
N MET A 41 2.05 -9.86 -2.13
CA MET A 41 3.48 -9.67 -1.94
C MET A 41 3.98 -10.47 -0.75
N SER A 42 5.16 -11.04 -0.88
CA SER A 42 5.84 -11.65 0.26
C SER A 42 6.36 -10.57 1.20
N PRO A 43 6.67 -10.93 2.46
CA PRO A 43 7.29 -9.95 3.36
C PRO A 43 8.57 -9.34 2.80
N LEU A 44 9.38 -10.10 2.07
CA LEU A 44 10.59 -9.57 1.45
C LEU A 44 10.26 -8.52 0.39
N GLU A 45 9.26 -8.78 -0.42
CA GLU A 45 8.83 -7.83 -1.44
C GLU A 45 8.27 -6.56 -0.81
N ILE A 46 7.55 -6.70 0.31
CA ILE A 46 7.06 -5.54 1.05
C ILE A 46 8.21 -4.71 1.59
N GLY A 47 9.31 -5.36 2.04
CA GLY A 47 10.49 -4.63 2.46
C GLY A 47 11.08 -3.78 1.35
N ARG A 48 11.08 -4.32 0.13
CA ARG A 48 11.53 -3.56 -1.05
C ARG A 48 10.59 -2.41 -1.38
N LEU A 49 9.28 -2.64 -1.25
CA LEU A 49 8.29 -1.59 -1.47
C LEU A 49 8.47 -0.45 -0.45
N ARG A 50 8.68 -0.80 0.82
CA ARG A 50 8.90 0.20 1.86
C ARG A 50 10.12 1.07 1.53
N ALA A 51 11.21 0.46 1.08
CA ALA A 51 12.40 1.20 0.71
C ALA A 51 12.15 2.12 -0.48
N ALA A 52 11.43 1.63 -1.48
CA ALA A 52 11.08 2.43 -2.65
C ALA A 52 10.19 3.61 -2.26
N LEU A 53 9.21 3.37 -1.39
CA LEU A 53 8.32 4.43 -0.94
C LEU A 53 9.09 5.50 -0.15
N ARG A 54 10.01 5.07 0.71
CA ARG A 54 10.83 6.01 1.46
C ARG A 54 11.64 6.90 0.52
N ASP A 55 12.28 6.28 -0.48
CA ASP A 55 13.07 7.02 -1.45
C ASP A 55 12.21 7.99 -2.25
N ALA A 56 11.01 7.54 -2.62
CA ALA A 56 10.08 8.38 -3.37
C ALA A 56 9.64 9.60 -2.55
N VAL A 57 9.39 9.40 -1.25
CA VAL A 57 9.01 10.51 -0.37
C VAL A 57 10.13 11.54 -0.29
N VAL A 58 11.37 11.07 -0.17
CA VAL A 58 12.52 11.98 -0.13
C VAL A 58 12.59 12.80 -1.42
N THR A 59 12.46 12.11 -2.56
CA THR A 59 12.52 12.79 -3.87
C THR A 59 11.37 13.79 -4.01
N ALA A 60 10.16 13.39 -3.62
CA ALA A 60 8.99 14.27 -3.71
C ALA A 60 9.15 15.51 -2.82
N SER A 61 9.84 15.37 -1.69
CA SER A 61 10.03 16.47 -0.75
C SER A 61 11.06 17.49 -1.25
N GLU A 62 11.83 17.15 -2.29
CA GLU A 62 12.83 18.04 -2.86
C GLU A 62 12.26 18.96 -3.94
N HIS A 63 10.99 18.81 -4.25
CA HIS A 63 10.34 19.61 -5.31
C HIS A 63 9.39 20.65 -4.78
#